data_ef4cd71a855e52631d23ad95f2a434f0
#
_entry.id   ef4cd71a855e52631d23ad95f2a434f0
#
_cell.length_a   1.000
_cell.length_b   1.000
_cell.length_c   1.000
_cell.angle_alpha   90.00
_cell.angle_beta   90.00
_cell.angle_gamma   90.00
#
_symmetry.space_group_name_H-M   'P 1'
#
loop_
_entity.id
_entity.type
_entity.pdbx_description
1 polymer ?
#
loop_
_entity_poly.entity_id
_entity_poly.type
_entity_poly.pdbx_seq_one_letter_code
_entity_poly.pdbx_strand_id
1 'polypeptide(L)'
;MQPDKHSMERLCAAAESLYARRFNQLGYPFDQESGLSEFYEWLAGTGLGGVTLINVGDPYKTDWDMLNTDEFERECVDFLAGAYGFGDDYWGVISNGGTDGNMHGIYFGRKALAEASDIPPVLYVSEEAHYSLKKIGDIQNIETRAIRAKEMGEMDVSDFADKLDPSRPAIVAIAIGGTFKGAIDDQKAIAEVLRAA
;
A
#
# COMPACT_ATOMS: atom_id res chain seq x y z
N MET A 1 25.51 12.59 20.11
CA MET A 1 25.18 12.78 21.55
C MET A 1 24.73 11.42 22.07
N GLN A 2 25.42 10.86 23.07
CA GLN A 2 24.97 9.59 23.68
C GLN A 2 23.84 9.90 24.66
N PRO A 3 22.81 9.04 24.77
CA PRO A 3 21.77 9.19 25.76
C PRO A 3 22.35 9.16 27.18
N ASP A 4 21.75 9.92 28.11
CA ASP A 4 22.11 9.82 29.52
C ASP A 4 21.71 8.44 30.10
N LYS A 5 22.25 8.11 31.28
CA LYS A 5 22.06 6.81 31.92
C LYS A 5 20.57 6.48 32.16
N HIS A 6 19.79 7.46 32.60
CA HIS A 6 18.37 7.26 32.88
C HIS A 6 17.57 6.98 31.60
N SER A 7 17.85 7.70 30.51
CA SER A 7 17.26 7.46 29.19
C SER A 7 17.60 6.06 28.67
N MET A 8 18.85 5.60 28.84
CA MET A 8 19.25 4.25 28.46
C MET A 8 18.53 3.17 29.27
N GLU A 9 18.41 3.34 30.58
CA GLU A 9 17.66 2.40 31.44
C GLU A 9 16.20 2.28 30.99
N ARG A 10 15.54 3.39 30.65
CA ARG A 10 14.17 3.39 30.14
C ARG A 10 14.06 2.67 28.79
N LEU A 11 15.00 2.91 27.87
CA LEU A 11 15.01 2.25 26.56
C LEU A 11 15.21 0.73 26.71
N CYS A 12 16.13 0.30 27.56
CA CYS A 12 16.34 -1.12 27.84
C CYS A 12 15.07 -1.78 28.41
N ALA A 13 14.47 -1.17 29.43
CA ALA A 13 13.24 -1.69 30.03
C ALA A 13 12.08 -1.76 29.03
N ALA A 14 11.95 -0.77 28.13
CA ALA A 14 10.96 -0.79 27.06
C ALA A 14 11.23 -1.92 26.05
N ALA A 15 12.48 -2.11 25.65
CA ALA A 15 12.89 -3.18 24.75
C ALA A 15 12.61 -4.57 25.35
N GLU A 16 12.97 -4.80 26.61
CA GLU A 16 12.68 -6.05 27.32
C GLU A 16 11.17 -6.33 27.40
N SER A 17 10.38 -5.31 27.74
CA SER A 17 8.93 -5.41 27.79
C SER A 17 8.31 -5.75 26.44
N LEU A 18 8.75 -5.10 25.35
CA LEU A 18 8.28 -5.37 24.00
C LEU A 18 8.66 -6.79 23.57
N TYR A 19 9.91 -7.19 23.82
CA TYR A 19 10.39 -8.52 23.47
C TYR A 19 9.61 -9.61 24.19
N ALA A 20 9.34 -9.45 25.50
CA ALA A 20 8.53 -10.39 26.27
C ALA A 20 7.09 -10.51 25.76
N ARG A 21 6.48 -9.39 25.35
CA ARG A 21 5.09 -9.36 24.85
C ARG A 21 4.91 -9.98 23.46
N ARG A 22 5.98 -10.14 22.68
CA ARG A 22 5.89 -10.74 21.34
C ARG A 22 5.25 -12.13 21.36
N PHE A 23 5.50 -12.92 22.42
CA PHE A 23 4.94 -14.27 22.55
C PHE A 23 3.44 -14.31 22.78
N ASN A 24 2.82 -13.16 23.10
CA ASN A 24 1.37 -13.04 23.25
C ASN A 24 0.69 -12.63 21.92
N GLN A 25 1.45 -12.46 20.84
CA GLN A 25 0.92 -12.11 19.53
C GLN A 25 0.67 -13.38 18.72
N LEU A 26 -0.53 -13.52 18.19
CA LEU A 26 -0.96 -14.67 17.38
C LEU A 26 -0.86 -14.41 15.87
N GLY A 27 0.08 -13.57 15.46
CA GLY A 27 0.29 -13.24 14.06
C GLY A 27 -0.61 -12.11 13.51
N TYR A 28 -1.53 -11.58 14.30
CA TYR A 28 -2.34 -10.43 13.90
C TYR A 28 -1.83 -9.16 14.62
N PRO A 29 -1.60 -8.05 13.89
CA PRO A 29 -1.73 -7.88 12.44
C PRO A 29 -0.51 -8.35 11.64
N PHE A 30 0.58 -8.74 12.29
CA PHE A 30 1.85 -9.12 11.64
C PHE A 30 2.47 -10.34 12.31
N ASP A 31 3.20 -11.11 11.50
CA ASP A 31 4.15 -12.10 12.00
C ASP A 31 5.26 -11.39 12.80
N GLN A 32 5.56 -11.92 13.98
CA GLN A 32 6.58 -11.37 14.87
C GLN A 32 7.99 -11.96 14.62
N GLU A 33 8.10 -12.90 13.69
CA GLU A 33 9.36 -13.55 13.29
C GLU A 33 9.72 -13.22 11.85
N SER A 34 10.10 -11.96 11.61
CA SER A 34 10.42 -11.47 10.26
C SER A 34 11.69 -12.07 9.63
N GLY A 35 12.52 -12.77 10.43
CA GLY A 35 13.78 -13.34 9.95
C GLY A 35 14.86 -12.32 9.57
N LEU A 36 14.70 -11.05 9.95
CA LEU A 36 15.59 -9.94 9.54
C LEU A 36 16.75 -9.67 10.51
N SER A 37 16.95 -10.48 11.55
CA SER A 37 17.98 -10.23 12.57
C SER A 37 19.39 -10.13 11.97
N GLU A 38 19.77 -11.06 11.11
CA GLU A 38 21.08 -11.08 10.45
C GLU A 38 21.28 -9.84 9.54
N PHE A 39 20.23 -9.42 8.86
CA PHE A 39 20.25 -8.20 8.04
C PHE A 39 20.49 -6.95 8.90
N TYR A 40 19.81 -6.82 10.03
CA TYR A 40 20.02 -5.67 10.93
C TYR A 40 21.39 -5.68 11.58
N GLU A 41 21.93 -6.84 11.94
CA GLU A 41 23.31 -6.96 12.45
C GLU A 41 24.32 -6.53 11.39
N TRP A 42 24.17 -6.99 10.16
CA TRP A 42 25.00 -6.56 9.04
C TRP A 42 24.89 -5.04 8.82
N LEU A 43 23.68 -4.50 8.73
CA LEU A 43 23.41 -3.08 8.52
C LEU A 43 24.07 -2.21 9.61
N ALA A 44 23.96 -2.62 10.86
CA ALA A 44 24.62 -1.94 12.00
C ALA A 44 26.16 -1.93 11.84
N GLY A 45 26.74 -3.03 11.33
CA GLY A 45 28.17 -3.16 11.07
C GLY A 45 28.69 -2.27 9.92
N THR A 46 27.83 -1.88 8.97
CA THR A 46 28.26 -1.04 7.82
C THR A 46 28.44 0.44 8.16
N GLY A 47 27.88 0.91 9.28
CA GLY A 47 27.82 2.33 9.61
C GLY A 47 26.76 3.13 8.84
N LEU A 48 26.01 2.50 7.94
CA LEU A 48 24.94 3.17 7.16
C LEU A 48 23.81 3.73 8.04
N GLY A 49 23.63 3.22 9.25
CA GLY A 49 22.69 3.79 10.22
C GLY A 49 22.98 5.25 10.62
N GLY A 50 24.20 5.75 10.35
CA GLY A 50 24.61 7.15 10.52
C GLY A 50 24.51 8.00 9.25
N VAL A 51 24.09 7.42 8.13
CA VAL A 51 24.02 8.09 6.82
C VAL A 51 22.58 8.41 6.50
N THR A 52 22.31 9.61 6.03
CA THR A 52 20.98 9.99 5.51
C THR A 52 20.90 9.59 4.04
N LEU A 53 20.04 8.63 3.75
CA LEU A 53 19.68 8.24 2.39
C LEU A 53 18.47 9.07 1.94
N ILE A 54 18.46 9.49 0.69
CA ILE A 54 17.42 10.36 0.13
C ILE A 54 16.88 9.71 -1.13
N ASN A 55 15.79 9.00 -1.00
CA ASN A 55 15.04 8.44 -2.12
C ASN A 55 13.88 9.39 -2.45
N VAL A 56 14.07 10.22 -3.46
CA VAL A 56 13.08 11.21 -3.91
C VAL A 56 12.92 11.16 -5.42
N GLY A 57 11.71 11.37 -5.88
CA GLY A 57 11.41 11.43 -7.30
C GLY A 57 11.08 10.08 -7.92
N ASP A 58 11.48 9.91 -9.15
CA ASP A 58 11.24 8.70 -9.93
C ASP A 58 12.47 7.79 -9.87
N PRO A 59 12.39 6.60 -9.29
CA PRO A 59 13.55 5.72 -9.14
C PRO A 59 14.15 5.26 -10.48
N TYR A 60 13.41 5.44 -11.59
CA TYR A 60 13.89 5.14 -12.95
C TYR A 60 14.53 6.34 -13.65
N LYS A 61 14.51 7.53 -13.04
CA LYS A 61 15.07 8.78 -13.58
C LYS A 61 16.03 9.41 -12.58
N THR A 62 17.10 8.70 -12.28
CA THR A 62 18.14 9.19 -11.35
C THR A 62 19.04 10.21 -12.06
N ASP A 63 18.63 11.47 -12.05
CA ASP A 63 19.44 12.58 -12.61
C ASP A 63 20.37 13.22 -11.57
N TRP A 64 20.40 12.70 -10.35
CA TRP A 64 21.07 13.33 -9.21
C TRP A 64 22.06 12.37 -8.57
N ASP A 65 23.27 12.84 -8.38
CA ASP A 65 24.33 12.11 -7.65
C ASP A 65 24.06 12.18 -6.13
N MET A 66 22.94 11.54 -5.70
CA MET A 66 22.50 11.51 -4.32
C MET A 66 22.73 10.13 -3.71
N LEU A 67 22.91 10.10 -2.39
CA LEU A 67 22.95 8.87 -1.62
C LEU A 67 21.51 8.31 -1.53
N ASN A 68 21.20 7.36 -2.38
CA ASN A 68 19.87 6.72 -2.44
C ASN A 68 20.00 5.20 -2.56
N THR A 69 18.85 4.52 -2.56
CA THR A 69 18.72 3.08 -2.74
C THR A 69 17.84 2.74 -3.93
N ASP A 70 17.76 3.62 -4.92
CA ASP A 70 16.87 3.50 -6.09
C ASP A 70 17.14 2.23 -6.91
N GLU A 71 18.38 1.76 -6.94
CA GLU A 71 18.73 0.49 -7.60
C GLU A 71 17.97 -0.69 -6.98
N PHE A 72 17.97 -0.78 -5.64
CA PHE A 72 17.24 -1.84 -4.92
C PHE A 72 15.72 -1.65 -4.99
N GLU A 73 15.26 -0.40 -5.04
CA GLU A 73 13.84 -0.10 -5.23
C GLU A 73 13.35 -0.62 -6.58
N ARG A 74 14.11 -0.37 -7.66
CA ARG A 74 13.81 -0.91 -9.00
C ARG A 74 13.77 -2.43 -9.00
N GLU A 75 14.77 -3.09 -8.40
CA GLU A 75 14.79 -4.56 -8.31
C GLU A 75 13.56 -5.12 -7.60
N CYS A 76 13.11 -4.48 -6.52
CA CYS A 76 11.88 -4.85 -5.83
C CYS A 76 10.63 -4.68 -6.71
N VAL A 77 10.53 -3.57 -7.43
CA VAL A 77 9.42 -3.30 -8.36
C VAL A 77 9.43 -4.32 -9.50
N ASP A 78 10.58 -4.60 -10.10
CA ASP A 78 10.74 -5.58 -11.18
C ASP A 78 10.31 -6.99 -10.72
N PHE A 79 10.73 -7.39 -9.53
CA PHE A 79 10.32 -8.66 -8.93
C PHE A 79 8.80 -8.75 -8.75
N LEU A 80 8.20 -7.68 -8.20
CA LEU A 80 6.75 -7.65 -7.98
C LEU A 80 5.98 -7.60 -9.30
N ALA A 81 6.43 -6.82 -10.27
CA ALA A 81 5.82 -6.77 -11.61
C ALA A 81 5.81 -8.16 -12.25
N GLY A 82 6.92 -8.89 -12.19
CA GLY A 82 6.99 -10.27 -12.66
C GLY A 82 6.03 -11.21 -11.91
N ALA A 83 5.96 -11.10 -10.58
CA ALA A 83 5.08 -11.93 -9.76
C ALA A 83 3.59 -11.69 -10.03
N TYR A 84 3.21 -10.44 -10.36
CA TYR A 84 1.83 -10.07 -10.72
C TYR A 84 1.52 -10.22 -12.21
N GLY A 85 2.49 -10.63 -13.03
CA GLY A 85 2.29 -10.89 -14.46
C GLY A 85 2.15 -9.61 -15.30
N PHE A 86 2.75 -8.51 -14.89
CA PHE A 86 2.88 -7.32 -15.73
C PHE A 86 3.80 -7.65 -16.93
N GLY A 87 3.52 -7.03 -18.08
CA GLY A 87 4.45 -7.05 -19.23
C GLY A 87 5.64 -6.10 -19.00
N ASP A 88 6.29 -5.70 -20.09
CA ASP A 88 7.49 -4.85 -20.02
C ASP A 88 7.17 -3.35 -19.78
N ASP A 89 5.90 -2.96 -19.90
CA ASP A 89 5.45 -1.58 -19.70
C ASP A 89 4.78 -1.44 -18.34
N TYR A 90 5.60 -1.16 -17.34
CA TYR A 90 5.15 -0.87 -15.99
C TYR A 90 6.02 0.21 -15.34
N TRP A 91 5.48 0.83 -14.33
CA TRP A 91 6.16 1.73 -13.42
C TRP A 91 5.67 1.48 -11.99
N GLY A 92 6.55 1.66 -11.03
CA GLY A 92 6.21 1.47 -9.63
C GLY A 92 7.16 2.19 -8.70
N VAL A 93 6.76 2.26 -7.44
CA VAL A 93 7.50 2.85 -6.33
C VAL A 93 7.24 2.05 -5.06
N ILE A 94 8.25 1.91 -4.23
CA ILE A 94 8.10 1.32 -2.90
C ILE A 94 7.68 2.39 -1.91
N SER A 95 6.52 2.22 -1.31
CA SER A 95 5.94 3.17 -0.35
C SER A 95 6.22 2.78 1.11
N ASN A 96 5.97 3.70 2.05
CA ASN A 96 6.13 3.46 3.49
C ASN A 96 5.07 2.54 4.11
N GLY A 97 4.23 1.93 3.30
CA GLY A 97 3.19 0.99 3.73
C GLY A 97 1.90 1.10 2.94
N GLY A 98 0.95 0.18 3.17
CA GLY A 98 -0.25 0.03 2.36
C GLY A 98 -1.14 1.28 2.27
N THR A 99 -1.20 2.12 3.30
CA THR A 99 -1.96 3.39 3.24
C THR A 99 -1.33 4.36 2.24
N ASP A 100 0.00 4.45 2.23
CA ASP A 100 0.73 5.31 1.32
C ASP A 100 0.64 4.77 -0.12
N GLY A 101 0.82 3.47 -0.32
CA GLY A 101 0.62 2.82 -1.61
C GLY A 101 -0.80 3.02 -2.17
N ASN A 102 -1.83 2.85 -1.33
CA ASN A 102 -3.22 3.11 -1.72
C ASN A 102 -3.44 4.59 -2.09
N MET A 103 -2.79 5.52 -1.37
CA MET A 103 -2.88 6.95 -1.67
C MET A 103 -2.29 7.26 -3.04
N HIS A 104 -1.12 6.70 -3.36
CA HIS A 104 -0.49 6.85 -4.67
C HIS A 104 -1.33 6.22 -5.78
N GLY A 105 -1.82 5.00 -5.60
CA GLY A 105 -2.66 4.33 -6.60
C GLY A 105 -3.92 5.13 -6.95
N ILE A 106 -4.63 5.64 -5.95
CA ILE A 106 -5.82 6.49 -6.17
C ILE A 106 -5.44 7.83 -6.80
N TYR A 107 -4.33 8.44 -6.37
CA TYR A 107 -3.84 9.70 -6.94
C TYR A 107 -3.49 9.56 -8.42
N PHE A 108 -2.72 8.54 -8.78
CA PHE A 108 -2.34 8.31 -10.18
C PHE A 108 -3.54 7.90 -11.04
N GLY A 109 -4.44 7.06 -10.53
CA GLY A 109 -5.70 6.73 -11.21
C GLY A 109 -6.53 7.97 -11.51
N ARG A 110 -6.68 8.88 -10.54
CA ARG A 110 -7.37 10.16 -10.72
C ARG A 110 -6.67 11.05 -11.77
N LYS A 111 -5.34 11.11 -11.75
CA LYS A 111 -4.57 11.92 -12.72
C LYS A 111 -4.72 11.38 -14.14
N ALA A 112 -4.61 10.07 -14.31
CA ALA A 112 -4.80 9.44 -15.63
C ALA A 112 -6.21 9.67 -16.19
N LEU A 113 -7.25 9.56 -15.34
CA LEU A 113 -8.63 9.83 -15.77
C LEU A 113 -8.86 11.30 -16.11
N ALA A 114 -8.17 12.24 -15.44
CA ALA A 114 -8.27 13.67 -15.74
C ALA A 114 -7.65 14.07 -17.09
N GLU A 115 -6.82 13.23 -17.70
CA GLU A 115 -6.33 13.44 -19.08
C GLU A 115 -7.41 13.15 -20.11
N ALA A 116 -8.39 12.30 -19.78
CA ALA A 116 -9.46 11.88 -20.67
C ALA A 116 -10.80 12.58 -20.41
N SER A 117 -11.00 13.15 -19.22
CA SER A 117 -12.28 13.73 -18.80
C SER A 117 -12.12 14.82 -17.75
N ASP A 118 -12.81 15.94 -17.91
CA ASP A 118 -12.91 17.00 -16.90
C ASP A 118 -13.89 16.65 -15.77
N ILE A 119 -14.63 15.53 -15.90
CA ILE A 119 -15.61 15.10 -14.90
C ILE A 119 -14.86 14.40 -13.77
N PRO A 120 -15.07 14.81 -12.51
CA PRO A 120 -14.42 14.16 -11.37
C PRO A 120 -14.81 12.67 -11.24
N PRO A 121 -13.87 11.76 -11.02
CA PRO A 121 -14.17 10.35 -10.89
C PRO A 121 -14.91 10.04 -9.59
N VAL A 122 -15.53 8.85 -9.55
CA VAL A 122 -16.07 8.23 -8.33
C VAL A 122 -15.14 7.10 -7.89
N LEU A 123 -14.82 7.05 -6.60
CA LEU A 123 -14.07 5.95 -5.98
C LEU A 123 -15.05 4.92 -5.42
N TYR A 124 -15.02 3.70 -5.94
CA TYR A 124 -15.81 2.57 -5.47
C TYR A 124 -14.97 1.67 -4.57
N VAL A 125 -15.45 1.41 -3.36
CA VAL A 125 -14.74 0.61 -2.36
C VAL A 125 -15.68 -0.40 -1.71
N SER A 126 -15.24 -1.62 -1.45
CA SER A 126 -16.01 -2.58 -0.64
C SER A 126 -16.21 -2.06 0.79
N GLU A 127 -17.33 -2.43 1.42
CA GLU A 127 -17.56 -2.17 2.85
C GLU A 127 -16.51 -2.83 3.74
N GLU A 128 -15.98 -3.98 3.32
CA GLU A 128 -14.89 -4.72 4.00
C GLU A 128 -13.48 -4.25 3.60
N ALA A 129 -13.38 -3.26 2.72
CA ALA A 129 -12.09 -2.70 2.33
C ALA A 129 -11.40 -2.00 3.50
N HIS A 130 -10.07 -1.98 3.47
CA HIS A 130 -9.30 -1.31 4.51
C HIS A 130 -9.72 0.16 4.66
N TYR A 131 -9.88 0.62 5.90
CA TYR A 131 -10.40 1.96 6.23
C TYR A 131 -9.63 3.11 5.56
N SER A 132 -8.36 2.88 5.21
CA SER A 132 -7.53 3.90 4.55
C SER A 132 -8.13 4.37 3.23
N LEU A 133 -8.84 3.52 2.49
CA LEU A 133 -9.41 3.86 1.18
C LEU A 133 -10.47 4.97 1.28
N LYS A 134 -11.39 4.86 2.26
CA LYS A 134 -12.39 5.90 2.51
C LYS A 134 -11.72 7.21 2.96
N LYS A 135 -10.73 7.11 3.85
CA LYS A 135 -9.94 8.25 4.31
C LYS A 135 -9.19 8.93 3.15
N ILE A 136 -8.64 8.16 2.22
CA ILE A 136 -7.94 8.70 1.05
C ILE A 136 -8.90 9.41 0.11
N GLY A 137 -10.10 8.85 -0.11
CA GLY A 137 -11.16 9.52 -0.87
C GLY A 137 -11.48 10.91 -0.31
N ASP A 138 -11.63 11.00 1.01
CA ASP A 138 -11.84 12.28 1.72
C ASP A 138 -10.64 13.23 1.54
N ILE A 139 -9.41 12.78 1.80
CA ILE A 139 -8.19 13.59 1.65
C ILE A 139 -8.04 14.12 0.22
N GLN A 140 -8.35 13.31 -0.78
CA GLN A 140 -8.22 13.69 -2.18
C GLN A 140 -9.49 14.36 -2.75
N ASN A 141 -10.50 14.59 -1.93
CA ASN A 141 -11.79 15.17 -2.30
C ASN A 141 -12.44 14.43 -3.49
N ILE A 142 -12.50 13.09 -3.39
CA ILE A 142 -13.14 12.20 -4.37
C ILE A 142 -14.40 11.63 -3.73
N GLU A 143 -15.54 11.73 -4.45
CA GLU A 143 -16.76 11.05 -4.03
C GLU A 143 -16.51 9.55 -3.88
N THR A 144 -16.77 9.00 -2.70
CA THR A 144 -16.54 7.58 -2.41
C THR A 144 -17.87 6.86 -2.22
N ARG A 145 -18.12 5.81 -3.01
CA ARG A 145 -19.30 4.95 -2.89
C ARG A 145 -18.93 3.61 -2.29
N ALA A 146 -19.60 3.26 -1.20
CA ALA A 146 -19.43 1.96 -0.56
C ALA A 146 -20.29 0.90 -1.29
N ILE A 147 -19.63 -0.20 -1.64
CA ILE A 147 -20.23 -1.37 -2.27
C ILE A 147 -20.38 -2.45 -1.20
N ARG A 148 -21.54 -3.09 -1.13
CA ARG A 148 -21.78 -4.20 -0.19
C ARG A 148 -20.74 -5.29 -0.38
N ALA A 149 -20.39 -5.92 0.72
CA ALA A 149 -19.59 -7.13 0.70
C ALA A 149 -20.51 -8.35 0.79
N LYS A 150 -20.10 -9.46 0.16
CA LYS A 150 -20.71 -10.78 0.36
C LYS A 150 -20.34 -11.34 1.73
N GLU A 151 -20.94 -12.47 2.10
CA GLU A 151 -20.70 -13.12 3.40
C GLU A 151 -19.22 -13.42 3.65
N MET A 152 -18.50 -13.86 2.64
CA MET A 152 -17.07 -14.17 2.74
C MET A 152 -16.15 -12.94 2.60
N GLY A 153 -16.73 -11.76 2.36
CA GLY A 153 -16.03 -10.47 2.37
C GLY A 153 -15.67 -9.91 1.00
N GLU A 154 -15.90 -10.64 -0.09
CA GLU A 154 -15.69 -10.15 -1.44
C GLU A 154 -16.68 -9.02 -1.78
N MET A 155 -16.28 -8.11 -2.65
CA MET A 155 -17.17 -7.09 -3.21
C MET A 155 -18.37 -7.75 -3.91
N ASP A 156 -19.57 -7.29 -3.62
CA ASP A 156 -20.79 -7.71 -4.33
C ASP A 156 -20.84 -7.01 -5.70
N VAL A 157 -20.51 -7.76 -6.74
CA VAL A 157 -20.46 -7.26 -8.12
C VAL A 157 -21.84 -6.78 -8.61
N SER A 158 -22.94 -7.36 -8.12
CA SER A 158 -24.29 -6.89 -8.49
C SER A 158 -24.58 -5.52 -7.86
N ASP A 159 -24.23 -5.32 -6.60
CA ASP A 159 -24.37 -4.01 -5.94
C ASP A 159 -23.44 -2.96 -6.57
N PHE A 160 -22.24 -3.39 -7.04
CA PHE A 160 -21.34 -2.51 -7.79
C PHE A 160 -21.98 -2.06 -9.11
N ALA A 161 -22.54 -3.00 -9.88
CA ALA A 161 -23.22 -2.68 -11.14
C ALA A 161 -24.41 -1.72 -10.93
N ASP A 162 -25.21 -1.94 -9.88
CA ASP A 162 -26.35 -1.07 -9.55
C ASP A 162 -25.94 0.35 -9.12
N LYS A 163 -24.75 0.50 -8.51
CA LYS A 163 -24.25 1.78 -8.01
C LYS A 163 -23.29 2.50 -8.96
N LEU A 164 -22.83 1.82 -10.01
CA LEU A 164 -21.94 2.41 -11.00
C LEU A 164 -22.64 3.55 -11.72
N ASP A 165 -21.97 4.68 -11.82
CA ASP A 165 -22.43 5.84 -12.55
C ASP A 165 -21.71 5.89 -13.92
N PRO A 166 -22.35 5.48 -15.02
CA PRO A 166 -21.72 5.41 -16.34
C PRO A 166 -21.42 6.79 -16.93
N SER A 167 -21.95 7.87 -16.34
CA SER A 167 -21.66 9.23 -16.78
C SER A 167 -20.35 9.80 -16.24
N ARG A 168 -19.67 9.08 -15.33
CA ARG A 168 -18.48 9.54 -14.62
C ARG A 168 -17.36 8.50 -14.67
N PRO A 169 -16.10 8.95 -14.78
CA PRO A 169 -14.96 8.05 -14.64
C PRO A 169 -14.98 7.29 -13.29
N ALA A 170 -14.59 6.02 -13.29
CA ALA A 170 -14.59 5.18 -12.10
C ALA A 170 -13.17 4.80 -11.68
N ILE A 171 -12.89 4.90 -10.38
CA ILE A 171 -11.76 4.26 -9.72
C ILE A 171 -12.33 3.16 -8.84
N VAL A 172 -11.90 1.92 -9.03
CA VAL A 172 -12.36 0.79 -8.21
C VAL A 172 -11.19 0.24 -7.42
N ALA A 173 -11.30 0.29 -6.09
CA ALA A 173 -10.31 -0.32 -5.20
C ALA A 173 -10.66 -1.79 -4.98
N ILE A 174 -9.81 -2.68 -5.48
CA ILE A 174 -9.98 -4.14 -5.42
C ILE A 174 -9.11 -4.69 -4.28
N ALA A 175 -9.69 -5.56 -3.45
CA ALA A 175 -8.96 -6.25 -2.39
C ALA A 175 -8.43 -7.60 -2.89
N ILE A 176 -7.14 -7.86 -2.65
CA ILE A 176 -6.49 -9.17 -2.84
C ILE A 176 -5.99 -9.60 -1.46
N GLY A 177 -6.88 -10.21 -0.68
CA GLY A 177 -6.66 -10.55 0.72
C GLY A 177 -7.17 -9.45 1.66
N GLY A 178 -8.49 -9.39 1.91
CA GLY A 178 -9.08 -8.45 2.87
C GLY A 178 -8.58 -8.69 4.29
N THR A 179 -8.48 -7.62 5.11
CA THR A 179 -7.82 -7.61 6.44
C THR A 179 -8.38 -8.65 7.41
N PHE A 180 -9.69 -8.84 7.45
CA PHE A 180 -10.32 -9.72 8.45
C PHE A 180 -10.73 -11.08 7.90
N LYS A 181 -11.17 -11.15 6.65
CA LYS A 181 -11.72 -12.37 6.05
C LYS A 181 -10.81 -12.98 4.98
N GLY A 182 -9.72 -12.28 4.59
CA GLY A 182 -8.83 -12.73 3.53
C GLY A 182 -9.49 -12.77 2.15
N ALA A 183 -10.61 -12.07 1.97
CA ALA A 183 -11.39 -12.08 0.74
C ALA A 183 -10.61 -11.54 -0.46
N ILE A 184 -10.85 -12.14 -1.62
CA ILE A 184 -10.27 -11.70 -2.91
C ILE A 184 -11.42 -11.31 -3.82
N ASP A 185 -11.46 -10.06 -4.25
CA ASP A 185 -12.48 -9.55 -5.14
C ASP A 185 -12.36 -10.15 -6.55
N ASP A 186 -13.50 -10.39 -7.21
CA ASP A 186 -13.55 -10.90 -8.57
C ASP A 186 -13.22 -9.80 -9.59
N GLN A 187 -11.93 -9.63 -9.87
CA GLN A 187 -11.42 -8.63 -10.82
C GLN A 187 -12.03 -8.76 -12.20
N LYS A 188 -12.28 -9.99 -12.67
CA LYS A 188 -12.83 -10.22 -14.02
C LYS A 188 -14.26 -9.74 -14.10
N ALA A 189 -15.09 -10.12 -13.14
CA ALA A 189 -16.49 -9.69 -13.10
C ALA A 189 -16.61 -8.18 -12.93
N ILE A 190 -15.78 -7.55 -12.09
CA ILE A 190 -15.74 -6.09 -11.94
C ILE A 190 -15.34 -5.42 -13.26
N ALA A 191 -14.32 -5.93 -13.95
CA ALA A 191 -13.90 -5.40 -15.24
C ALA A 191 -14.96 -5.58 -16.35
N GLU A 192 -15.76 -6.66 -16.30
CA GLU A 192 -16.87 -6.86 -17.23
C GLU A 192 -17.97 -5.83 -17.01
N VAL A 193 -18.32 -5.52 -15.76
CA VAL A 193 -19.27 -4.45 -15.44
C VAL A 193 -18.79 -3.09 -15.97
N LEU A 194 -17.51 -2.76 -15.76
CA LEU A 194 -16.93 -1.50 -16.25
C LEU A 194 -16.92 -1.38 -17.78
N ARG A 195 -16.74 -2.51 -18.49
CA ARG A 195 -16.76 -2.50 -19.96
C ARG A 195 -18.17 -2.41 -20.54
N ALA A 196 -19.17 -2.83 -19.79
CA ALA A 196 -20.56 -2.83 -20.22
C ALA A 196 -21.26 -1.47 -19.99
N ALA A 197 -20.69 -0.61 -19.16
CA ALA A 197 -21.19 0.72 -18.83
C ALA A 197 -20.63 1.79 -19.76
#